data_86c3f602413c0e4558d12c07145c2374
#
_entry.id   86c3f602413c0e4558d12c07145c2374
#
_cell.length_a   1.000
_cell.length_b   1.000
_cell.length_c   1.000
_cell.angle_alpha   90.00
_cell.angle_beta   90.00
_cell.angle_gamma   90.00
#
_symmetry.space_group_name_H-M   'P 1'
#
loop_
_entity.id
_entity.type
_entity.pdbx_description
1 polymer ?
#
loop_
_entity_poly.entity_id
_entity_poly.type
_entity_poly.pdbx_seq_one_letter_code
_entity_poly.pdbx_strand_id
1 'polypeptide(L)'
;NNFKNVITQIPQAQQIIPAENNSSDKTDEKTHSYEFEPDEDEILEDLLPKNISTQIFKALLENAASEQGSRMTAMDNATRNAGDLVDKLTINYNRSRQASITKELIEIISGAESL
;
A
#
# COMPACT_ATOMS: atom_id res chain seq x y z
N ASN A 1 -2.22 -8.66 -6.61
CA ASN A 1 -2.85 -8.12 -5.39
C ASN A 1 -4.16 -7.43 -5.74
N ASN A 2 -5.22 -7.73 -5.00
CA ASN A 2 -6.48 -6.99 -5.11
C ASN A 2 -6.40 -5.77 -4.20
N PHE A 3 -6.56 -4.58 -4.77
CA PHE A 3 -6.49 -3.32 -4.05
C PHE A 3 -7.85 -2.95 -3.47
N LYS A 4 -8.05 -3.08 -2.16
CA LYS A 4 -9.26 -2.61 -1.46
C LYS A 4 -9.14 -1.16 -1.02
N ASN A 5 -8.06 -0.84 -0.33
CA ASN A 5 -7.74 0.50 0.13
C ASN A 5 -6.23 0.62 0.37
N VAL A 6 -5.74 1.81 0.73
CA VAL A 6 -4.32 2.10 0.95
C VAL A 6 -3.71 1.21 2.06
N ILE A 7 -4.52 0.80 3.04
CA ILE A 7 -4.07 0.02 4.20
C ILE A 7 -4.19 -1.48 3.94
N THR A 8 -5.18 -1.90 3.13
CA THR A 8 -5.54 -3.31 2.96
C THR A 8 -5.38 -3.73 1.50
N GLN A 9 -4.39 -4.58 1.26
CA GLN A 9 -4.16 -5.24 -0.01
C GLN A 9 -4.19 -6.74 0.23
N ILE A 10 -4.91 -7.46 -0.62
CA ILE A 10 -5.09 -8.91 -0.48
C ILE A 10 -4.41 -9.60 -1.65
N PRO A 11 -3.40 -10.45 -1.41
CA PRO A 11 -2.87 -11.29 -2.48
C PRO A 11 -3.93 -12.29 -2.88
N GLN A 12 -4.26 -12.33 -4.17
CA GLN A 12 -5.25 -13.22 -4.75
C GLN A 12 -4.68 -13.88 -6.00
N ALA A 13 -4.88 -15.20 -6.11
CA ALA A 13 -4.67 -15.92 -7.35
C ALA A 13 -6.01 -15.99 -8.08
N GLN A 14 -6.04 -15.50 -9.31
CA GLN A 14 -7.21 -15.57 -10.18
C GLN A 14 -6.88 -16.44 -11.38
N GLN A 15 -7.73 -17.43 -11.64
CA GLN A 15 -7.61 -18.25 -12.83
C GLN A 15 -8.14 -17.48 -14.03
N ILE A 16 -7.34 -17.39 -15.10
CA ILE A 16 -7.71 -16.69 -16.33
C ILE A 16 -8.19 -17.70 -17.35
N ILE A 17 -7.55 -18.87 -17.43
CA ILE A 17 -7.85 -19.92 -18.40
C ILE A 17 -7.88 -21.28 -17.66
N PRO A 18 -8.95 -22.09 -17.81
CA PRO A 18 -10.22 -21.77 -18.48
C PRO A 18 -11.03 -20.70 -17.75
N ALA A 19 -11.85 -19.95 -18.49
CA ALA A 19 -12.76 -19.00 -17.86
C ALA A 19 -13.77 -19.75 -16.98
N GLU A 20 -13.84 -19.39 -15.69
CA GLU A 20 -14.85 -19.95 -14.80
C GLU A 20 -16.22 -19.39 -15.20
N ASN A 21 -17.10 -20.26 -15.67
CA ASN A 21 -18.49 -19.92 -15.84
C ASN A 21 -19.16 -19.92 -14.44
N ASN A 22 -19.14 -18.78 -13.77
CA ASN A 22 -19.95 -18.57 -12.56
C ASN A 22 -21.45 -18.50 -12.90
N SER A 23 -21.95 -19.54 -13.56
CA SER A 23 -23.38 -19.72 -13.88
C SER A 23 -24.12 -20.21 -12.63
N SER A 24 -23.95 -19.53 -11.50
CA SER A 24 -24.75 -19.84 -10.30
C SER A 24 -26.00 -18.97 -10.18
N ASP A 25 -26.28 -18.12 -11.12
CA ASP A 25 -27.58 -17.48 -11.22
C ASP A 25 -28.51 -18.37 -12.06
N LYS A 26 -29.26 -19.20 -11.33
CA LYS A 26 -30.53 -19.76 -11.82
C LYS A 26 -31.52 -18.62 -11.99
N THR A 27 -31.34 -17.83 -13.00
CA THR A 27 -32.36 -16.90 -13.47
C THR A 27 -33.04 -17.53 -14.65
N ASP A 28 -34.35 -17.59 -14.53
CA ASP A 28 -35.32 -18.13 -15.48
C ASP A 28 -34.84 -18.04 -16.94
N GLU A 29 -34.80 -19.21 -17.58
CA GLU A 29 -34.59 -19.40 -19.01
C GLU A 29 -35.70 -18.68 -19.83
N LYS A 30 -35.60 -17.38 -19.90
CA LYS A 30 -36.06 -16.69 -21.10
C LYS A 30 -34.89 -16.68 -22.06
N THR A 31 -34.74 -17.75 -22.82
CA THR A 31 -33.85 -17.83 -23.98
C THR A 31 -34.24 -16.73 -24.97
N HIS A 32 -33.71 -15.53 -24.76
CA HIS A 32 -33.72 -14.52 -25.78
C HIS A 32 -32.75 -14.99 -26.84
N SER A 33 -33.29 -15.42 -28.00
CA SER A 33 -32.46 -15.69 -29.17
C SER A 33 -31.90 -14.35 -29.65
N TYR A 34 -30.60 -14.17 -29.44
CA TYR A 34 -29.87 -13.01 -29.96
C TYR A 34 -29.37 -13.38 -31.37
N GLU A 35 -29.58 -12.51 -32.34
CA GLU A 35 -28.93 -12.58 -33.64
C GLU A 35 -27.61 -11.82 -33.57
N PHE A 36 -26.53 -12.47 -33.97
CA PHE A 36 -25.18 -11.90 -33.96
C PHE A 36 -24.77 -11.53 -35.38
N GLU A 37 -24.24 -10.34 -35.58
CA GLU A 37 -23.60 -9.86 -36.80
C GLU A 37 -22.24 -9.25 -36.45
N PRO A 38 -21.12 -9.72 -36.97
CA PRO A 38 -20.90 -10.92 -37.80
C PRO A 38 -21.08 -12.24 -37.02
N ASP A 39 -20.67 -13.37 -37.60
CA ASP A 39 -20.83 -14.71 -37.04
C ASP A 39 -20.22 -14.83 -35.61
N GLU A 40 -20.83 -15.66 -34.76
CA GLU A 40 -20.42 -15.84 -33.36
C GLU A 40 -18.95 -16.23 -33.25
N ASP A 41 -18.43 -17.08 -34.10
CA ASP A 41 -17.04 -17.54 -34.08
C ASP A 41 -16.05 -16.40 -34.37
N GLU A 42 -16.37 -15.51 -35.31
CA GLU A 42 -15.54 -14.36 -35.66
C GLU A 42 -15.48 -13.33 -34.50
N ILE A 43 -16.62 -13.12 -33.84
CA ILE A 43 -16.70 -12.24 -32.65
C ILE A 43 -15.87 -12.81 -31.51
N LEU A 44 -15.97 -14.11 -31.22
CA LEU A 44 -15.22 -14.77 -30.17
C LEU A 44 -13.71 -14.74 -30.41
N GLU A 45 -13.27 -14.94 -31.65
CA GLU A 45 -11.85 -14.89 -32.01
C GLU A 45 -11.22 -13.54 -31.72
N ASP A 46 -11.96 -12.44 -31.87
CA ASP A 46 -11.47 -11.08 -31.53
C ASP A 46 -11.64 -10.74 -30.04
N LEU A 47 -12.72 -11.16 -29.40
CA LEU A 47 -13.03 -10.79 -28.01
C LEU A 47 -12.21 -11.57 -26.98
N LEU A 48 -11.90 -12.85 -27.21
CA LEU A 48 -11.16 -13.67 -26.25
C LEU A 48 -9.75 -13.12 -25.98
N PRO A 49 -8.93 -12.80 -26.98
CA PRO A 49 -7.61 -12.18 -26.74
C PRO A 49 -7.72 -10.82 -26.07
N LYS A 50 -8.70 -10.01 -26.45
CA LYS A 50 -8.93 -8.70 -25.83
C LYS A 50 -9.31 -8.82 -24.36
N ASN A 51 -10.16 -9.78 -24.00
CA ASN A 51 -10.55 -10.05 -22.63
C ASN A 51 -9.34 -10.44 -21.78
N ILE A 52 -8.52 -11.39 -22.25
CA ILE A 52 -7.30 -11.82 -21.55
C ILE A 52 -6.34 -10.63 -21.37
N SER A 53 -6.11 -9.86 -22.42
CA SER A 53 -5.27 -8.66 -22.37
C SER A 53 -5.76 -7.64 -21.33
N THR A 54 -7.07 -7.41 -21.29
CA THR A 54 -7.70 -6.50 -20.33
C THR A 54 -7.56 -7.02 -18.89
N GLN A 55 -7.72 -8.31 -18.66
CA GLN A 55 -7.55 -8.91 -17.33
C GLN A 55 -6.10 -8.79 -16.83
N ILE A 56 -5.13 -9.06 -17.71
CA ILE A 56 -3.70 -8.90 -17.38
C ILE A 56 -3.40 -7.43 -17.08
N PHE A 57 -3.87 -6.52 -17.92
CA PHE A 57 -3.66 -5.08 -17.71
C PHE A 57 -4.29 -4.59 -16.39
N LYS A 58 -5.50 -5.03 -16.07
CA LYS A 58 -6.14 -4.77 -14.79
C LYS A 58 -5.28 -5.26 -13.62
N ALA A 59 -4.78 -6.49 -13.69
CA ALA A 59 -3.93 -7.07 -12.64
C ALA A 59 -2.63 -6.29 -12.44
N LEU A 60 -2.02 -5.78 -13.52
CA LEU A 60 -0.83 -4.94 -13.45
C LEU A 60 -1.12 -3.59 -12.79
N LEU A 61 -2.23 -2.95 -13.15
CA LEU A 61 -2.66 -1.68 -12.53
C LEU A 61 -2.97 -1.84 -11.03
N GLU A 62 -3.68 -2.90 -10.66
CA GLU A 62 -3.98 -3.20 -9.27
C GLU A 62 -2.71 -3.48 -8.46
N ASN A 63 -1.74 -4.17 -9.05
CA ASN A 63 -0.45 -4.42 -8.40
C ASN A 63 0.34 -3.13 -8.21
N ALA A 64 0.40 -2.26 -9.22
CA ALA A 64 1.06 -0.98 -9.12
C ALA A 64 0.39 -0.06 -8.07
N ALA A 65 -0.94 -0.03 -8.05
CA ALA A 65 -1.70 0.72 -7.03
C ALA A 65 -1.43 0.18 -5.61
N SER A 66 -1.39 -1.14 -5.45
CA SER A 66 -1.09 -1.80 -4.16
C SER A 66 0.33 -1.48 -3.68
N GLU A 67 1.32 -1.48 -4.59
CA GLU A 67 2.70 -1.11 -4.25
C GLU A 67 2.80 0.34 -3.78
N GLN A 68 2.18 1.26 -4.50
CA GLN A 68 2.19 2.68 -4.11
C GLN A 68 1.44 2.91 -2.78
N GLY A 69 0.32 2.22 -2.56
CA GLY A 69 -0.42 2.26 -1.31
C GLY A 69 0.41 1.76 -0.12
N SER A 70 1.08 0.62 -0.27
CA SER A 70 1.98 0.08 0.76
C SER A 70 3.15 1.02 1.05
N ARG A 71 3.75 1.60 0.00
CA ARG A 71 4.84 2.56 0.14
C ARG A 71 4.38 3.81 0.90
N MET A 72 3.21 4.34 0.58
CA MET A 72 2.63 5.48 1.28
C MET A 72 2.44 5.20 2.76
N THR A 73 1.84 4.06 3.12
CA THR A 73 1.64 3.65 4.52
C THR A 73 2.97 3.46 5.26
N ALA A 74 3.96 2.84 4.61
CA ALA A 74 5.28 2.66 5.20
C ALA A 74 6.00 3.98 5.46
N MET A 75 5.91 4.94 4.53
CA MET A 75 6.51 6.26 4.68
C MET A 75 5.80 7.11 5.74
N ASP A 76 4.47 7.01 5.86
CA ASP A 76 3.72 7.68 6.94
C ASP A 76 4.16 7.18 8.31
N ASN A 77 4.25 5.86 8.48
CA ASN A 77 4.75 5.25 9.72
C ASN A 77 6.21 5.64 10.00
N ALA A 78 7.07 5.66 8.98
CA ALA A 78 8.46 6.09 9.13
C ALA A 78 8.57 7.56 9.56
N THR A 79 7.77 8.44 8.98
CA THR A 79 7.72 9.87 9.33
C THR A 79 7.27 10.08 10.78
N ARG A 80 6.25 9.35 11.19
CA ARG A 80 5.77 9.40 12.60
C ARG A 80 6.83 8.92 13.58
N ASN A 81 7.46 7.78 13.30
CA ASN A 81 8.54 7.24 14.12
C ASN A 81 9.76 8.18 14.17
N ALA A 82 10.08 8.84 13.06
CA ALA A 82 11.15 9.84 13.02
C ALA A 82 10.82 11.07 13.89
N GLY A 83 9.58 11.54 13.86
CA GLY A 83 9.09 12.61 14.77
C GLY A 83 9.30 12.25 16.23
N ASP A 84 8.82 11.08 16.66
CA ASP A 84 8.99 10.59 18.04
C ASP A 84 10.48 10.48 18.45
N LEU A 85 11.34 10.09 17.50
CA LEU A 85 12.77 10.00 17.75
C LEU A 85 13.41 11.39 17.93
N VAL A 86 13.03 12.36 17.10
CA VAL A 86 13.50 13.75 17.22
C VAL A 86 13.10 14.35 18.57
N ASP A 87 11.86 14.12 19.01
CA ASP A 87 11.40 14.60 20.31
C ASP A 87 12.20 13.99 21.46
N LYS A 88 12.44 12.68 21.45
CA LYS A 88 13.28 12.00 22.44
C LYS A 88 14.71 12.52 22.43
N LEU A 89 15.29 12.74 21.26
CA LEU A 89 16.64 13.28 21.15
C LEU A 89 16.72 14.72 21.64
N THR A 90 15.72 15.53 21.39
CA THR A 90 15.63 16.92 21.87
C THR A 90 15.60 16.98 23.40
N ILE A 91 14.80 16.10 24.02
CA ILE A 91 14.76 16.00 25.50
C ILE A 91 16.12 15.57 26.05
N ASN A 92 16.75 14.54 25.47
CA ASN A 92 18.05 14.06 25.87
C ASN A 92 19.14 15.12 25.71
N TYR A 93 19.12 15.85 24.60
CA TYR A 93 20.04 16.95 24.35
C TYR A 93 19.90 18.05 25.40
N ASN A 94 18.68 18.49 25.68
CA ASN A 94 18.43 19.52 26.70
C ASN A 94 18.88 19.08 28.12
N ARG A 95 18.62 17.80 28.45
CA ARG A 95 19.09 17.23 29.73
C ARG A 95 20.62 17.19 29.82
N SER A 96 21.29 16.75 28.75
CA SER A 96 22.75 16.70 28.69
C SER A 96 23.36 18.11 28.79
N ARG A 97 22.79 19.06 28.05
CA ARG A 97 23.21 20.46 28.12
C ARG A 97 23.09 21.05 29.54
N GLN A 98 21.94 20.82 30.18
CA GLN A 98 21.74 21.28 31.58
C GLN A 98 22.75 20.64 32.55
N ALA A 99 23.01 19.34 32.40
CA ALA A 99 23.99 18.63 33.23
C ALA A 99 25.42 19.20 33.03
N SER A 100 25.79 19.50 31.75
CA SER A 100 27.10 20.13 31.45
C SER A 100 27.21 21.50 32.11
N ILE A 101 26.21 22.35 31.92
CA ILE A 101 26.19 23.71 32.57
C ILE A 101 26.27 23.60 34.08
N THR A 102 25.52 22.67 34.67
CA THR A 102 25.55 22.48 36.13
C THR A 102 26.92 22.02 36.60
N LYS A 103 27.56 21.11 35.87
CA LYS A 103 28.91 20.64 36.19
C LYS A 103 29.92 21.77 36.11
N GLU A 104 29.90 22.59 35.10
CA GLU A 104 30.78 23.77 34.93
C GLU A 104 30.56 24.77 36.04
N LEU A 105 29.32 25.04 36.47
CA LEU A 105 29.02 25.91 37.60
C LEU A 105 29.58 25.37 38.91
N ILE A 106 29.46 24.07 39.17
CA ILE A 106 30.02 23.44 40.39
C ILE A 106 31.54 23.52 40.36
N GLU A 107 32.20 23.32 39.23
CA GLU A 107 33.64 23.43 39.08
C GLU A 107 34.11 24.86 39.35
N ILE A 108 33.40 25.90 38.90
CA ILE A 108 33.72 27.30 39.18
C ILE A 108 33.54 27.62 40.64
N ILE A 109 32.46 27.18 41.30
CA ILE A 109 32.21 27.45 42.73
C ILE A 109 33.26 26.75 43.58
N SER A 110 33.55 25.48 43.28
CA SER A 110 34.58 24.71 43.97
C SER A 110 35.99 25.33 43.82
N GLY A 111 36.29 25.85 42.62
CA GLY A 111 37.54 26.60 42.40
C GLY A 111 37.62 27.90 43.16
N ALA A 112 36.51 28.60 43.34
CA ALA A 112 36.45 29.84 44.11
C ALA A 112 36.56 29.61 45.63
N GLU A 113 36.05 28.48 46.16
CA GLU A 113 36.19 28.10 47.54
C GLU A 113 37.63 27.65 47.96
N SER A 114 38.42 27.24 46.97
CA SER A 114 39.77 26.74 47.15
C SER A 114 40.83 27.86 47.16
N LEU A 115 40.44 29.10 46.94
CA LEU A 115 41.26 30.31 46.99
C LEU A 115 41.04 31.00 48.33
#